data_a57622b2ef72b38e526e0fc7fd615c63
#
_entry.id   a57622b2ef72b38e526e0fc7fd615c63
#
_cell.length_a   1.000
_cell.length_b   1.000
_cell.length_c   1.000
_cell.angle_alpha   90.00
_cell.angle_beta   90.00
_cell.angle_gamma   90.00
#
_symmetry.space_group_name_H-M   'P 1'
#
loop_
_entity.id
_entity.type
_entity.pdbx_description
1 polymer ?
#
loop_
_entity_poly.entity_id
_entity_poly.type
_entity_poly.pdbx_seq_one_letter_code
_entity_poly.pdbx_strand_id
1 'polypeptide(L)'
;APAAMSCLGTDADPTYVPYLRQKLVEVIVKAESRLQAAEVGYSSIDASHYTAVRRWVRRPDRMAQDPFGNITVRANMHAGANWDDVTGESGPEDPTLGVLAVRSTKGEPLALLTNFSMHYFSGEAAISSDYFGRYCEILEEKIAGDDAPEFVAMMSHGCSGDIWRKDYTQATPSEIQQLD
;
A
#
# COMPACT_ATOMS: atom_id res chain seq x y z
N ALA A 1 -2.03 5.01 -14.57
CA ALA A 1 -2.57 4.97 -15.92
C ALA A 1 -2.12 3.68 -16.60
N PRO A 2 -2.98 2.96 -17.28
CA PRO A 2 -2.64 1.72 -17.96
C PRO A 2 -1.90 1.98 -19.26
N ALA A 3 -0.68 2.45 -19.15
CA ALA A 3 0.12 2.81 -20.31
C ALA A 3 0.58 1.59 -21.15
N ALA A 4 0.48 0.37 -20.59
CA ALA A 4 0.91 -0.85 -21.25
C ALA A 4 -0.17 -1.52 -22.10
N MET A 5 -1.45 -1.21 -21.87
CA MET A 5 -2.60 -1.75 -22.61
C MET A 5 -3.77 -0.79 -22.63
N SER A 6 -4.63 -0.90 -23.64
CA SER A 6 -5.89 -0.16 -23.67
C SER A 6 -6.87 -0.76 -22.67
N CYS A 7 -7.31 0.04 -21.69
CA CYS A 7 -8.32 -0.36 -20.72
C CYS A 7 -8.95 0.87 -20.05
N LEU A 8 -10.09 0.69 -19.41
CA LEU A 8 -10.78 1.74 -18.65
C LEU A 8 -10.98 3.06 -19.43
N GLY A 9 -11.22 2.98 -20.75
CA GLY A 9 -11.45 4.14 -21.59
C GLY A 9 -10.21 4.92 -22.01
N THR A 10 -9.01 4.37 -21.82
CA THR A 10 -7.75 4.95 -22.29
C THR A 10 -7.06 4.03 -23.28
N ASP A 11 -6.35 4.62 -24.24
CA ASP A 11 -5.51 3.88 -25.17
C ASP A 11 -4.14 3.60 -24.57
N ALA A 12 -3.52 2.50 -25.04
CA ALA A 12 -2.13 2.19 -24.69
C ALA A 12 -1.19 3.25 -25.28
N ASP A 13 -0.21 3.66 -24.47
CA ASP A 13 0.88 4.52 -24.95
C ASP A 13 2.00 3.61 -25.54
N PRO A 14 2.24 3.64 -26.85
CA PRO A 14 3.24 2.79 -27.47
C PRO A 14 4.68 3.14 -27.06
N THR A 15 4.91 4.31 -26.49
CA THR A 15 6.23 4.77 -26.04
C THR A 15 6.56 4.32 -24.63
N TYR A 16 5.54 4.06 -23.80
CA TYR A 16 5.72 3.79 -22.37
C TYR A 16 6.40 2.46 -22.10
N VAL A 17 6.00 1.39 -22.76
CA VAL A 17 6.59 0.05 -22.50
C VAL A 17 8.07 -0.01 -22.83
N PRO A 18 8.53 0.50 -24.01
CA PRO A 18 9.96 0.59 -24.30
C PRO A 18 10.73 1.45 -23.30
N TYR A 19 10.16 2.60 -22.92
CA TYR A 19 10.74 3.49 -21.91
C TYR A 19 10.88 2.79 -20.56
N LEU A 20 9.81 2.16 -20.05
CA LEU A 20 9.83 1.44 -18.78
C LEU A 20 10.86 0.31 -18.77
N ARG A 21 10.92 -0.48 -19.87
CA ARG A 21 11.91 -1.54 -20.03
C ARG A 21 13.34 -1.01 -19.94
N GLN A 22 13.62 0.08 -20.66
CA GLN A 22 14.93 0.72 -20.59
C GLN A 22 15.26 1.16 -19.16
N LYS A 23 14.33 1.84 -18.45
CA LYS A 23 14.54 2.32 -17.10
C LYS A 23 14.74 1.19 -16.08
N LEU A 24 14.04 0.07 -16.24
CA LEU A 24 14.24 -1.11 -15.41
C LEU A 24 15.64 -1.71 -15.59
N VAL A 25 16.13 -1.79 -16.83
CA VAL A 25 17.50 -2.26 -17.11
C VAL A 25 18.53 -1.29 -16.51
N GLU A 26 18.37 0.01 -16.76
CA GLU A 26 19.28 1.04 -16.23
C GLU A 26 19.39 0.98 -14.69
N VAL A 27 18.27 0.84 -13.97
CA VAL A 27 18.29 0.79 -12.51
C VAL A 27 18.96 -0.48 -12.00
N ILE A 28 18.76 -1.63 -12.63
CA ILE A 28 19.39 -2.90 -12.23
C ILE A 28 20.91 -2.79 -12.43
N VAL A 29 21.37 -2.35 -13.60
CA VAL A 29 22.81 -2.19 -13.90
C VAL A 29 23.46 -1.19 -12.95
N LYS A 30 22.77 -0.08 -12.65
CA LYS A 30 23.26 0.92 -11.68
C LYS A 30 23.37 0.33 -10.27
N ALA A 31 22.38 -0.45 -9.83
CA ALA A 31 22.40 -1.10 -8.53
C ALA A 31 23.55 -2.12 -8.43
N GLU A 32 23.73 -2.96 -9.46
CA GLU A 32 24.83 -3.93 -9.52
C GLU A 32 26.20 -3.25 -9.42
N SER A 33 26.39 -2.15 -10.13
CA SER A 33 27.67 -1.40 -10.12
C SER A 33 28.00 -0.74 -8.77
N ARG A 34 27.02 -0.66 -7.86
CA ARG A 34 27.14 -0.04 -6.53
C ARG A 34 27.09 -1.04 -5.38
N LEU A 35 27.16 -2.34 -5.68
CA LEU A 35 27.15 -3.37 -4.64
C LEU A 35 28.31 -3.19 -3.67
N GLN A 36 28.00 -3.28 -2.39
CA GLN A 36 28.96 -3.25 -1.30
C GLN A 36 28.58 -4.25 -0.20
N ALA A 37 29.55 -4.60 0.64
CA ALA A 37 29.29 -5.43 1.81
C ALA A 37 28.35 -4.70 2.78
N ALA A 38 27.30 -5.37 3.22
CA ALA A 38 26.27 -4.79 4.06
C ALA A 38 25.75 -5.80 5.09
N GLU A 39 25.14 -5.29 6.14
CA GLU A 39 24.39 -6.04 7.14
C GLU A 39 22.90 -5.81 6.93
N VAL A 40 22.12 -6.87 7.12
CA VAL A 40 20.66 -6.83 6.95
C VAL A 40 19.99 -7.21 8.26
N GLY A 41 19.01 -6.41 8.68
CA GLY A 41 18.16 -6.66 9.82
C GLY A 41 16.68 -6.66 9.43
N TYR A 42 15.89 -7.45 10.13
CA TYR A 42 14.43 -7.49 9.97
C TYR A 42 13.76 -7.23 11.31
N SER A 43 12.66 -6.50 11.26
CA SER A 43 11.75 -6.27 12.38
C SER A 43 10.32 -6.10 11.89
N SER A 44 9.37 -6.17 12.79
CA SER A 44 7.97 -5.84 12.51
C SER A 44 7.31 -5.20 13.72
N ILE A 45 6.30 -4.39 13.46
CA ILE A 45 5.45 -3.78 14.48
C ILE A 45 3.99 -3.99 14.13
N ASP A 46 3.15 -3.98 15.13
CA ASP A 46 1.69 -3.91 14.98
C ASP A 46 1.29 -2.47 14.67
N ALA A 47 0.67 -2.27 13.51
CA ALA A 47 0.17 -1.00 13.04
C ALA A 47 -1.37 -1.01 12.90
N SER A 48 -2.05 -1.80 13.73
CA SER A 48 -3.51 -2.00 13.70
C SER A 48 -4.34 -0.73 13.87
N HIS A 49 -3.78 0.33 14.50
CA HIS A 49 -4.53 1.59 14.57
C HIS A 49 -4.63 2.32 13.22
N TYR A 50 -3.87 1.89 12.21
CA TYR A 50 -3.88 2.49 10.87
C TYR A 50 -4.64 1.66 9.86
N THR A 51 -5.24 0.54 10.27
CA THR A 51 -5.93 -0.40 9.40
C THR A 51 -7.27 -0.81 9.97
N ALA A 52 -8.19 -1.21 9.10
CA ALA A 52 -9.46 -1.82 9.47
C ALA A 52 -9.97 -2.69 8.33
N VAL A 53 -10.72 -3.74 8.66
CA VAL A 53 -11.36 -4.58 7.66
C VAL A 53 -12.47 -3.80 6.95
N ARG A 54 -12.41 -3.69 5.63
CA ARG A 54 -13.44 -3.02 4.84
C ARG A 54 -14.51 -3.96 4.29
N ARG A 55 -14.24 -5.28 4.28
CA ARG A 55 -15.16 -6.27 3.75
C ARG A 55 -15.96 -6.91 4.88
N TRP A 56 -17.27 -6.82 4.79
CA TRP A 56 -18.19 -7.28 5.81
C TRP A 56 -19.16 -8.32 5.25
N VAL A 57 -19.48 -9.35 6.05
CA VAL A 57 -20.41 -10.41 5.67
C VAL A 57 -21.83 -9.86 5.76
N ARG A 58 -22.59 -10.01 4.68
CA ARG A 58 -24.01 -9.64 4.64
C ARG A 58 -24.86 -10.67 5.38
N ARG A 59 -25.89 -10.19 6.00
CA ARG A 59 -26.97 -11.04 6.53
C ARG A 59 -27.58 -11.88 5.39
N PRO A 60 -28.00 -13.13 5.64
CA PRO A 60 -28.60 -14.00 4.62
C PRO A 60 -29.83 -13.38 3.92
N ASP A 61 -30.63 -12.59 4.67
CA ASP A 61 -31.80 -11.88 4.16
C ASP A 61 -31.46 -10.55 3.44
N ARG A 62 -30.20 -10.19 3.41
CA ARG A 62 -29.66 -8.93 2.82
C ARG A 62 -28.57 -9.18 1.79
N MET A 63 -28.46 -10.38 1.27
CA MET A 63 -27.54 -10.66 0.17
C MET A 63 -27.92 -9.81 -1.06
N ALA A 64 -26.90 -9.34 -1.77
CA ALA A 64 -27.09 -8.52 -2.97
C ALA A 64 -27.04 -9.38 -4.24
N GLN A 65 -27.57 -8.81 -5.30
CA GLN A 65 -27.56 -9.42 -6.60
C GLN A 65 -26.16 -9.37 -7.24
N ASP A 66 -25.72 -10.44 -7.85
CA ASP A 66 -24.53 -10.48 -8.67
C ASP A 66 -24.78 -9.87 -10.09
N PRO A 67 -23.73 -9.69 -10.90
CA PRO A 67 -23.89 -9.14 -12.27
C PRO A 67 -24.75 -10.00 -13.21
N PHE A 68 -25.04 -11.26 -12.83
CA PHE A 68 -25.86 -12.19 -13.62
C PHE A 68 -27.30 -12.28 -13.12
N GLY A 69 -27.66 -11.50 -12.11
CA GLY A 69 -29.00 -11.43 -11.58
C GLY A 69 -29.32 -12.40 -10.42
N ASN A 70 -28.37 -13.17 -9.93
CA ASN A 70 -28.57 -14.11 -8.82
C ASN A 70 -28.31 -13.43 -7.47
N ILE A 71 -29.04 -13.81 -6.43
CA ILE A 71 -28.85 -13.30 -5.06
C ILE A 71 -27.73 -14.13 -4.38
N THR A 72 -26.48 -13.80 -4.68
CA THR A 72 -25.30 -14.56 -4.26
C THR A 72 -24.22 -13.73 -3.58
N VAL A 73 -24.33 -12.38 -3.61
CA VAL A 73 -23.30 -11.50 -3.05
C VAL A 73 -23.37 -11.48 -1.53
N ARG A 74 -22.45 -12.20 -0.89
CA ARG A 74 -22.37 -12.41 0.57
C ARG A 74 -21.58 -11.34 1.31
N ALA A 75 -20.75 -10.57 0.62
CA ALA A 75 -19.87 -9.59 1.25
C ALA A 75 -20.13 -8.20 0.69
N ASN A 76 -20.02 -7.22 1.57
CA ASN A 76 -20.03 -5.80 1.23
C ASN A 76 -18.62 -5.23 1.44
N MET A 77 -18.07 -4.59 0.42
CA MET A 77 -16.73 -4.01 0.45
C MET A 77 -16.65 -2.76 1.35
N HIS A 78 -17.76 -2.05 1.50
CA HIS A 78 -17.87 -0.81 2.27
C HIS A 78 -19.16 -0.82 3.07
N ALA A 79 -19.14 -1.49 4.22
CA ALA A 79 -20.32 -1.73 5.04
C ALA A 79 -20.86 -0.48 5.75
N GLY A 80 -20.07 0.56 5.87
CA GLY A 80 -20.40 1.76 6.66
C GLY A 80 -21.62 2.54 6.22
N ALA A 81 -22.30 2.14 5.12
CA ALA A 81 -23.54 2.76 4.68
C ALA A 81 -24.77 2.23 5.44
N ASN A 82 -24.76 0.97 5.88
CA ASN A 82 -25.91 0.37 6.57
C ASN A 82 -25.46 -0.84 7.42
N TRP A 83 -25.33 -0.63 8.71
CA TRP A 83 -24.92 -1.67 9.67
C TRP A 83 -25.95 -2.79 9.84
N ASP A 84 -27.23 -2.54 9.55
CA ASP A 84 -28.28 -3.54 9.64
C ASP A 84 -28.17 -4.63 8.57
N ASP A 85 -27.37 -4.39 7.52
CA ASP A 85 -27.20 -5.33 6.43
C ASP A 85 -26.07 -6.36 6.66
N VAL A 86 -25.27 -6.18 7.70
CA VAL A 86 -24.07 -7.00 7.93
C VAL A 86 -24.08 -7.67 9.30
N THR A 87 -23.32 -8.79 9.41
CA THR A 87 -23.21 -9.59 10.64
C THR A 87 -21.83 -9.49 11.28
N GLY A 88 -20.82 -9.12 10.54
CA GLY A 88 -19.45 -9.02 11.03
C GLY A 88 -18.43 -8.92 9.91
N GLU A 89 -17.18 -8.80 10.28
CA GLU A 89 -16.05 -8.77 9.36
C GLU A 89 -15.90 -10.09 8.59
N SER A 90 -15.46 -10.03 7.34
CA SER A 90 -15.32 -11.22 6.49
C SER A 90 -14.07 -12.04 6.77
N GLY A 91 -13.18 -11.56 7.61
CA GLY A 91 -11.94 -12.23 7.99
C GLY A 91 -11.01 -11.29 8.76
N PRO A 92 -9.86 -11.77 9.20
CA PRO A 92 -8.84 -10.94 9.82
C PRO A 92 -8.17 -10.06 8.79
N GLU A 93 -7.61 -8.95 9.24
CA GLU A 93 -6.68 -8.13 8.48
C GLU A 93 -5.23 -8.51 8.81
N ASP A 94 -4.28 -8.01 8.00
CA ASP A 94 -2.85 -8.04 8.33
C ASP A 94 -2.40 -6.64 8.72
N PRO A 95 -2.32 -6.32 10.02
CA PRO A 95 -1.89 -5.02 10.51
C PRO A 95 -0.37 -4.89 10.60
N THR A 96 0.36 -5.90 10.18
CA THR A 96 1.82 -5.95 10.34
C THR A 96 2.52 -4.95 9.43
N LEU A 97 3.30 -4.05 10.00
CA LEU A 97 4.27 -3.26 9.27
C LEU A 97 5.64 -3.93 9.41
N GLY A 98 6.04 -4.62 8.35
CA GLY A 98 7.33 -5.32 8.28
C GLY A 98 8.42 -4.39 7.76
N VAL A 99 9.62 -4.46 8.34
CA VAL A 99 10.75 -3.61 7.99
C VAL A 99 11.99 -4.44 7.76
N LEU A 100 12.64 -4.26 6.63
CA LEU A 100 13.95 -4.80 6.31
C LEU A 100 14.93 -3.63 6.16
N ALA A 101 15.89 -3.54 7.07
CA ALA A 101 16.90 -2.49 7.09
C ALA A 101 18.25 -3.01 6.58
N VAL A 102 18.92 -2.18 5.80
CA VAL A 102 20.24 -2.45 5.24
C VAL A 102 21.19 -1.34 5.68
N ARG A 103 22.32 -1.72 6.28
CA ARG A 103 23.39 -0.79 6.66
C ARG A 103 24.74 -1.26 6.15
N SER A 104 25.67 -0.32 5.97
CA SER A 104 27.05 -0.68 5.65
C SER A 104 27.71 -1.42 6.82
N THR A 105 28.82 -2.10 6.59
CA THR A 105 29.63 -2.73 7.66
C THR A 105 30.24 -1.70 8.63
N LYS A 106 30.14 -0.40 8.32
CA LYS A 106 30.51 0.71 9.21
C LYS A 106 29.34 1.24 10.04
N GLY A 107 28.14 0.69 9.83
CA GLY A 107 26.93 1.10 10.54
C GLY A 107 26.14 2.24 9.87
N GLU A 108 26.57 2.71 8.69
CA GLU A 108 25.85 3.76 7.95
C GLU A 108 24.55 3.20 7.32
N PRO A 109 23.40 3.88 7.44
CA PRO A 109 22.17 3.43 6.82
C PRO A 109 22.28 3.50 5.28
N LEU A 110 21.90 2.43 4.60
CA LEU A 110 21.91 2.35 3.13
C LEU A 110 20.51 2.33 2.54
N ALA A 111 19.64 1.48 3.09
CA ALA A 111 18.28 1.35 2.61
C ALA A 111 17.35 0.81 3.69
N LEU A 112 16.06 1.11 3.52
CA LEU A 112 15.00 0.53 4.31
C LEU A 112 13.84 0.16 3.38
N LEU A 113 13.46 -1.12 3.41
CA LEU A 113 12.27 -1.61 2.72
C LEU A 113 11.20 -1.91 3.77
N THR A 114 10.07 -1.23 3.64
CA THR A 114 8.88 -1.48 4.46
C THR A 114 7.83 -2.20 3.64
N ASN A 115 7.10 -3.13 4.27
CA ASN A 115 5.92 -3.75 3.69
C ASN A 115 4.72 -3.45 4.59
N PHE A 116 3.62 -2.98 3.99
CA PHE A 116 2.39 -2.68 4.72
C PHE A 116 1.17 -2.99 3.87
N SER A 117 0.13 -3.56 4.49
CA SER A 117 -1.04 -4.06 3.76
C SER A 117 -2.19 -3.05 3.67
N MET A 118 -2.05 -1.82 4.18
CA MET A 118 -3.10 -0.81 4.06
C MET A 118 -3.28 -0.37 2.59
N HIS A 119 -4.53 -0.25 2.16
CA HIS A 119 -4.88 0.18 0.81
C HIS A 119 -4.50 1.66 0.59
N TYR A 120 -4.12 2.03 -0.64
CA TYR A 120 -3.88 3.44 -0.99
C TYR A 120 -5.13 4.30 -0.79
N PHE A 121 -4.95 5.60 -0.57
CA PHE A 121 -6.05 6.49 -0.20
C PHE A 121 -7.06 6.72 -1.32
N SER A 122 -6.63 6.82 -2.54
CA SER A 122 -7.42 7.23 -3.71
C SER A 122 -8.05 8.65 -3.58
N GLY A 123 -8.35 9.27 -4.70
CA GLY A 123 -8.88 10.64 -4.71
C GLY A 123 -7.85 11.74 -4.57
N GLU A 124 -6.57 11.39 -4.44
CA GLU A 124 -5.43 12.30 -4.54
C GLU A 124 -5.25 12.82 -5.97
N ALA A 125 -4.21 13.59 -6.21
CA ALA A 125 -3.88 14.07 -7.55
C ALA A 125 -3.80 12.94 -8.58
N ALA A 126 -4.04 13.25 -9.85
CA ALA A 126 -4.05 12.28 -10.94
C ALA A 126 -2.76 11.44 -11.05
N ILE A 127 -1.64 12.01 -10.61
CA ILE A 127 -0.36 11.33 -10.41
C ILE A 127 0.07 11.63 -8.98
N SER A 128 0.10 10.61 -8.14
CA SER A 128 0.49 10.70 -6.74
C SER A 128 1.18 9.41 -6.32
N SER A 129 2.18 9.54 -5.46
CA SER A 129 2.79 8.40 -4.76
C SER A 129 2.00 7.97 -3.53
N ASP A 130 0.88 8.68 -3.25
CA ASP A 130 0.02 8.44 -2.10
C ASP A 130 0.81 8.44 -0.78
N TYR A 131 0.33 7.80 0.28
CA TYR A 131 1.06 7.70 1.54
C TYR A 131 2.41 6.96 1.42
N PHE A 132 2.58 6.11 0.41
CA PHE A 132 3.83 5.37 0.19
C PHE A 132 5.01 6.33 -0.04
N GLY A 133 4.85 7.30 -0.93
CA GLY A 133 5.90 8.27 -1.21
C GLY A 133 6.15 9.19 -0.01
N ARG A 134 5.08 9.68 0.61
CA ARG A 134 5.20 10.55 1.79
C ARG A 134 5.92 9.87 2.96
N TYR A 135 5.63 8.58 3.19
CA TYR A 135 6.33 7.77 4.17
C TYR A 135 7.84 7.67 3.85
N CYS A 136 8.20 7.39 2.60
CA CYS A 136 9.59 7.30 2.19
C CYS A 136 10.33 8.63 2.36
N GLU A 137 9.74 9.75 1.93
CA GLU A 137 10.29 11.09 2.12
C GLU A 137 10.60 11.40 3.59
N ILE A 138 9.63 11.13 4.49
CA ILE A 138 9.81 11.36 5.93
C ILE A 138 10.94 10.50 6.50
N LEU A 139 11.08 9.25 6.05
CA LEU A 139 12.16 8.38 6.50
C LEU A 139 13.52 8.85 6.01
N GLU A 140 13.61 9.26 4.75
CA GLU A 140 14.83 9.80 4.17
C GLU A 140 15.27 11.06 4.93
N GLU A 141 14.35 11.99 5.19
CA GLU A 141 14.63 13.19 6.00
C GLU A 141 15.11 12.85 7.42
N LYS A 142 14.47 11.87 8.09
CA LYS A 142 14.77 11.55 9.49
C LYS A 142 16.02 10.71 9.70
N ILE A 143 16.32 9.82 8.76
CA ILE A 143 17.41 8.85 8.89
C ILE A 143 18.69 9.35 8.24
N ALA A 144 18.57 9.94 7.05
CA ALA A 144 19.72 10.41 6.31
C ALA A 144 20.24 11.75 6.84
N GLY A 145 19.36 12.67 7.20
CA GLY A 145 19.77 14.05 7.50
C GLY A 145 20.38 14.75 6.28
N ASP A 146 20.81 15.98 6.46
CA ASP A 146 21.35 16.80 5.36
C ASP A 146 22.73 16.33 4.86
N ASP A 147 23.47 15.57 5.64
CA ASP A 147 24.86 15.16 5.37
C ASP A 147 25.03 13.65 5.07
N ALA A 148 23.93 12.90 4.95
CA ALA A 148 24.04 11.44 4.82
C ALA A 148 24.27 11.00 3.36
N PRO A 149 25.01 9.90 3.15
CA PRO A 149 25.06 9.24 1.86
C PRO A 149 23.66 8.87 1.38
N GLU A 150 23.50 8.64 0.07
CA GLU A 150 22.25 8.30 -0.62
C GLU A 150 21.48 7.16 0.09
N PHE A 151 20.81 7.45 1.22
CA PHE A 151 19.89 6.51 1.85
C PHE A 151 18.61 6.41 1.01
N VAL A 152 18.10 5.20 0.87
CA VAL A 152 16.90 4.95 0.08
C VAL A 152 15.83 4.31 0.94
N ALA A 153 14.70 4.98 1.11
CA ALA A 153 13.50 4.40 1.66
C ALA A 153 12.60 3.86 0.56
N MET A 154 12.04 2.68 0.79
CA MET A 154 11.11 2.03 -0.13
C MET A 154 9.93 1.47 0.66
N MET A 155 8.75 1.49 0.06
CA MET A 155 7.57 0.84 0.62
C MET A 155 6.94 -0.08 -0.41
N SER A 156 6.75 -1.33 -0.06
CA SER A 156 6.01 -2.31 -0.84
C SER A 156 4.59 -2.45 -0.30
N HIS A 157 3.66 -2.69 -1.20
CA HIS A 157 2.26 -2.90 -0.87
C HIS A 157 2.02 -4.37 -0.57
N GLY A 158 1.47 -4.67 0.60
CA GLY A 158 1.03 -6.00 0.99
C GLY A 158 -0.34 -6.37 0.43
N CYS A 159 -0.99 -7.36 1.02
CA CYS A 159 -2.32 -7.85 0.63
C CYS A 159 -3.42 -6.91 1.15
N SER A 160 -3.77 -5.88 0.38
CA SER A 160 -4.64 -4.78 0.81
C SER A 160 -6.09 -4.87 0.34
N GLY A 161 -6.49 -5.96 -0.32
CA GLY A 161 -7.81 -6.07 -0.97
C GLY A 161 -9.01 -5.94 -0.02
N ASP A 162 -8.84 -6.24 1.24
CA ASP A 162 -9.84 -6.20 2.30
C ASP A 162 -9.51 -5.23 3.45
N ILE A 163 -8.43 -4.48 3.34
CA ILE A 163 -7.96 -3.52 4.34
C ILE A 163 -8.22 -2.08 3.88
N TRP A 164 -8.61 -1.24 4.83
CA TRP A 164 -8.90 0.17 4.61
C TRP A 164 -8.44 1.00 5.81
N ARG A 165 -8.28 2.30 5.59
CA ARG A 165 -7.94 3.28 6.64
C ARG A 165 -9.09 3.65 7.56
N LYS A 166 -10.32 3.28 7.21
CA LYS A 166 -11.52 3.67 7.94
C LYS A 166 -12.09 2.46 8.66
N ASP A 167 -12.11 2.55 9.97
CA ASP A 167 -12.85 1.62 10.81
C ASP A 167 -14.35 1.94 10.75
N TYR A 168 -15.10 1.09 10.09
CA TYR A 168 -16.55 1.24 9.96
C TYR A 168 -17.33 0.97 11.25
N THR A 169 -16.69 0.44 12.30
CA THR A 169 -17.31 0.25 13.63
C THR A 169 -17.36 1.54 14.43
N GLN A 170 -16.61 2.56 14.03
CA GLN A 170 -16.53 3.83 14.74
C GLN A 170 -17.39 4.91 14.10
N ALA A 171 -18.06 5.72 14.94
CA ALA A 171 -18.88 6.84 14.48
C ALA A 171 -18.04 8.04 13.99
N THR A 172 -16.80 8.15 14.43
CA THR A 172 -15.86 9.20 14.03
C THR A 172 -14.84 8.65 13.03
N PRO A 173 -14.31 9.47 12.13
CA PRO A 173 -13.18 9.09 11.30
C PRO A 173 -12.04 8.58 12.15
N SER A 174 -11.39 7.50 11.74
CA SER A 174 -10.19 7.02 12.42
C SER A 174 -9.11 8.10 12.39
N GLU A 175 -8.17 8.07 13.34
CA GLU A 175 -7.04 9.02 13.40
C GLU A 175 -6.24 9.07 12.10
N ILE A 176 -6.30 8.02 11.27
CA ILE A 176 -5.66 7.95 9.95
C ILE A 176 -6.18 9.04 8.98
N GLN A 177 -7.40 9.54 9.17
CA GLN A 177 -7.93 10.63 8.32
C GLN A 177 -7.32 11.99 8.67
N GLN A 178 -6.52 12.09 9.71
CA GLN A 178 -5.88 13.32 10.19
C GLN A 178 -4.39 13.43 9.82
N LEU A 179 -3.87 12.46 9.07
CA LEU A 179 -2.48 12.50 8.57
C LEU A 179 -2.44 13.24 7.22
N ASP A 180 -2.86 14.49 7.21
CA ASP A 180 -2.58 15.46 6.16
C ASP A 180 -1.27 16.20 6.43
#